data_965b05c85f84991b2b847f7deba21fd8
#
_entry.id   965b05c85f84991b2b847f7deba21fd8
#
_cell.length_a   1.000
_cell.length_b   1.000
_cell.length_c   1.000
_cell.angle_alpha   90.00
_cell.angle_beta   90.00
_cell.angle_gamma   90.00
#
_symmetry.space_group_name_H-M   'P 1'
#
loop_
_entity.id
_entity.type
_entity.pdbx_description
1 polymer ?
#
loop_
_entity_poly.entity_id
_entity_poly.type
_entity_poly.pdbx_seq_one_letter_code
_entity_poly.pdbx_strand_id
1 'polypeptide(L)' 'MSPMQGTIIKIVAGQGQRVSAGDVIVVLEAMKMEQPLTAHKDGTVTDLAVTVGQTVSAGAPICELRD' A
#
# COMPACT_ATOMS: atom_id res chain seq x y z
N MET A 1 -1.60 -6.42 -0.37
CA MET A 1 -2.78 -6.68 -1.22
C MET A 1 -3.87 -5.68 -0.86
N SER A 2 -4.54 -5.15 -1.86
CA SER A 2 -5.59 -4.16 -1.61
C SER A 2 -6.86 -4.84 -1.09
N PRO A 3 -7.43 -4.36 0.03
CA PRO A 3 -8.68 -4.94 0.54
C PRO A 3 -9.91 -4.50 -0.24
N MET A 4 -9.77 -3.46 -1.07
CA MET A 4 -10.90 -2.93 -1.82
C MET A 4 -10.41 -2.19 -3.04
N GLN A 5 -11.30 -1.94 -3.98
CA GLN A 5 -11.01 -1.13 -5.15
C GLN A 5 -10.90 0.34 -4.75
N GLY A 6 -9.89 1.03 -5.27
CA GLY A 6 -9.69 2.44 -4.99
C GLY A 6 -8.56 3.03 -5.80
N THR A 7 -8.29 4.29 -5.57
CA THR A 7 -7.22 5.03 -6.24
C THR A 7 -6.12 5.35 -5.24
N ILE A 8 -4.88 5.10 -5.62
CA ILE A 8 -3.73 5.42 -4.78
C ILE A 8 -3.55 6.93 -4.77
N ILE A 9 -3.69 7.55 -3.60
CA ILE A 9 -3.54 9.00 -3.47
C ILE A 9 -2.22 9.39 -2.83
N LYS A 10 -1.57 8.46 -2.12
CA LYS A 10 -0.31 8.75 -1.47
C LYS A 10 0.45 7.46 -1.23
N ILE A 11 1.77 7.52 -1.41
CA ILE A 11 2.67 6.43 -1.04
C ILE A 11 3.52 6.95 0.11
N VAL A 12 3.37 6.35 1.29
CA VAL A 12 4.09 6.76 2.51
C VAL A 12 5.42 6.01 2.61
N ALA A 13 5.40 4.71 2.32
CA ALA A 13 6.61 3.89 2.35
C ALA A 13 6.93 3.42 0.94
N GLY A 14 8.01 3.95 0.38
CA GLY A 14 8.45 3.61 -0.97
C GLY A 14 9.24 2.30 -1.00
N GLN A 15 9.52 1.85 -2.23
CA GLN A 15 10.30 0.63 -2.44
C GLN A 15 11.68 0.74 -1.79
N GLY A 16 12.07 -0.31 -1.09
CA GLY A 16 13.34 -0.36 -0.37
C GLY A 16 13.27 0.19 1.05
N GLN A 17 12.16 0.79 1.44
CA GLN A 17 12.00 1.35 2.77
C GLN A 17 11.63 0.26 3.77
N ARG A 18 12.27 0.30 4.95
CA ARG A 18 11.92 -0.62 6.02
C ARG A 18 10.72 -0.10 6.80
N VAL A 19 9.80 -0.99 7.12
CA VAL A 19 8.59 -0.65 7.86
C VAL A 19 8.39 -1.63 9.02
N SER A 20 7.63 -1.19 10.01
CA SER A 20 7.20 -2.05 11.12
C SER A 20 5.72 -2.40 10.92
N ALA A 21 5.30 -3.50 11.55
CA ALA A 21 3.90 -3.89 11.51
C ALA A 21 3.01 -2.74 11.98
N GLY A 22 1.99 -2.42 11.20
CA GLY A 22 1.10 -1.31 11.49
C GLY A 22 1.48 0.02 10.84
N ASP A 23 2.69 0.13 10.28
CA ASP A 23 3.07 1.34 9.55
C ASP A 23 2.26 1.48 8.27
N VAL A 24 1.86 2.70 7.95
CA VAL A 24 1.13 2.96 6.70
C VAL A 24 2.10 2.86 5.53
N ILE A 25 1.74 2.08 4.53
CA ILE A 25 2.52 1.93 3.30
C ILE A 25 1.99 2.85 2.21
N VAL A 26 0.70 2.75 1.92
CA VAL A 26 0.03 3.61 0.94
C VAL A 26 -1.32 4.03 1.49
N VAL A 27 -1.85 5.11 0.93
CA VAL A 27 -3.23 5.53 1.22
C VAL A 27 -4.01 5.47 -0.09
N LEU A 28 -5.17 4.84 -0.06
CA LEU A 28 -6.04 4.83 -1.21
C LEU A 28 -7.37 5.50 -0.88
N GLU A 29 -8.03 6.02 -1.91
CA GLU A 29 -9.35 6.61 -1.79
C GLU A 29 -10.37 5.65 -2.38
N ALA A 30 -11.38 5.32 -1.59
CA ALA A 30 -12.48 4.48 -2.01
C ALA A 30 -13.76 5.04 -1.42
N MET A 31 -14.79 5.18 -2.25
CA MET A 31 -16.10 5.66 -1.80
C MET A 31 -16.03 6.98 -1.03
N LYS A 32 -15.20 7.90 -1.51
CA LYS A 32 -14.97 9.23 -0.92
C LYS A 32 -14.32 9.19 0.46
N MET A 33 -13.71 8.07 0.82
CA MET A 33 -13.01 7.92 2.08
C MET A 33 -11.56 7.53 1.83
N GLU A 34 -10.66 8.07 2.63
CA GLU A 34 -9.27 7.67 2.61
C GLU A 34 -9.09 6.39 3.43
N GLN A 35 -8.39 5.42 2.86
CA GLN A 35 -8.14 4.14 3.50
C GLN A 35 -6.64 3.89 3.54
N PRO A 36 -6.00 3.97 4.71
CA PRO A 36 -4.60 3.63 4.82
C PRO A 36 -4.41 2.12 4.75
N LEU A 37 -3.43 1.68 3.97
CA LEU A 37 -3.02 0.28 3.93
C LEU A 37 -1.74 0.15 4.74
N THR A 38 -1.79 -0.67 5.76
CA THR A 38 -0.68 -0.82 6.70
C THR A 38 0.08 -2.11 6.46
N ALA A 39 1.34 -2.13 6.92
CA ALA A 39 2.15 -3.33 6.87
C ALA A 39 1.58 -4.38 7.83
N HIS A 40 1.51 -5.63 7.36
CA HIS A 40 1.03 -6.73 8.21
C HIS A 40 2.16 -7.36 9.05
N LYS A 41 3.40 -6.98 8.78
CA LYS A 41 4.58 -7.46 9.53
C LYS A 41 5.72 -6.46 9.34
N ASP A 42 6.75 -6.60 10.16
CA ASP A 42 7.99 -5.86 9.97
C ASP A 42 8.68 -6.37 8.71
N GLY A 43 9.32 -5.49 7.97
CA GLY A 43 10.05 -5.90 6.79
C GLY A 43 10.42 -4.71 5.91
N THR A 44 10.96 -5.03 4.74
CA THR A 44 11.34 -4.04 3.74
C THR A 44 10.35 -4.10 2.59
N VAL A 45 9.86 -2.95 2.17
CA VAL A 45 8.95 -2.85 1.03
C VAL A 45 9.70 -3.22 -0.24
N THR A 46 9.22 -4.26 -0.95
CA THR A 46 9.79 -4.70 -2.21
C THR A 46 8.66 -4.87 -3.23
N ASP A 47 9.03 -4.84 -4.51
CA ASP A 47 8.07 -5.05 -5.60
C ASP A 47 6.84 -4.13 -5.47
N LEU A 48 7.09 -2.86 -5.17
CA LEU A 48 6.02 -1.88 -5.10
C LEU A 48 5.41 -1.72 -6.49
N ALA A 49 4.19 -2.17 -6.65
CA ALA A 49 3.55 -2.32 -7.96
C ALA A 49 2.59 -1.19 -8.29
N VAL A 50 2.53 -0.15 -7.46
CA VAL A 50 1.55 0.93 -7.64
C VAL A 50 2.23 2.29 -7.66
N THR A 51 1.54 3.25 -8.27
CA THR A 51 1.98 4.65 -8.29
C THR A 51 0.82 5.54 -7.86
N VAL A 52 1.15 6.75 -7.43
CA VAL A 52 0.12 7.74 -7.07
C VAL A 52 -0.74 8.02 -8.30
N GLY A 53 -2.04 8.00 -8.10
CA GLY A 53 -3.02 8.19 -9.18
C GLY A 53 -3.47 6.91 -9.84
N GLN A 54 -2.84 5.78 -9.53
CA GLN A 54 -3.23 4.50 -10.11
C GLN A 54 -4.48 3.95 -9.42
N THR A 55 -5.41 3.44 -10.22
CA THR A 55 -6.58 2.73 -9.69
C THR A 55 -6.22 1.26 -9.52
N VAL A 56 -6.57 0.70 -8.35
CA VAL A 56 -6.33 -0.71 -8.07
C VAL A 56 -7.66 -1.40 -7.78
N SER A 57 -7.73 -2.69 -8.13
CA SER A 57 -8.89 -3.52 -7.86
C SER A 57 -8.71 -4.24 -6.53
N ALA A 58 -9.82 -4.68 -5.93
CA ALA A 58 -9.76 -5.51 -4.72
C ALA A 58 -8.92 -6.76 -5.00
N GLY A 59 -8.00 -7.06 -4.10
CA GLY A 59 -7.09 -8.18 -4.25
C GLY A 59 -5.84 -7.90 -5.07
N ALA A 60 -5.72 -6.70 -5.66
CA ALA A 60 -4.53 -6.35 -6.44
C ALA A 60 -3.29 -6.26 -5.53
N PRO A 61 -2.14 -6.77 -5.98
CA PRO A 61 -0.92 -6.67 -5.18
C PRO A 61 -0.45 -5.20 -5.12
N ILE A 62 -0.06 -4.76 -3.93
CA ILE A 62 0.47 -3.41 -3.70
C ILE A 62 1.98 -3.47 -3.60
N CYS A 63 2.49 -4.32 -2.73
CA CYS A 63 3.92 -4.55 -2.54
C CYS A 63 4.13 -5.85 -1.79
N GLU A 64 5.40 -6.27 -1.68
CA GLU A 64 5.79 -7.37 -0.81
C GLU A 64 6.59 -6.83 0.36
N LEU A 65 6.52 -7.52 1.47
CA LEU A 65 7.33 -7.21 2.65
C LEU A 65 8.29 -8.38 2.88
N ARG A 66 9.57 -8.08 2.86
CA ARG A 66 10.64 -9.07 3.07
C ARG A 66 11.38 -8.74 4.35
N ASP A 67 11.67 -9.78 5.09
CA ASP A 67 12.45 -9.65 6.33
C ASP A 67 13.87 -9.21 6.08
#